data_c275b662c8b8a3f103adbfb22a7e4945
#
_entry.id   c275b662c8b8a3f103adbfb22a7e4945
#
_cell.length_a   1.000
_cell.length_b   1.000
_cell.length_c   1.000
_cell.angle_alpha   90.00
_cell.angle_beta   90.00
_cell.angle_gamma   90.00
#
_symmetry.space_group_name_H-M   'P 1'
#
loop_
_entity.id
_entity.type
_entity.pdbx_description
1 polymer ?
#
loop_
_entity_poly.entity_id
_entity_poly.type
_entity_poly.pdbx_seq_one_letter_code
_entity_poly.pdbx_strand_id
1 'polypeptide(L)'
;MSYTPTQDDIRLLYQRSKKLYAKITLLNWDMKTIDSLEGIVLDGNLSISASSDIRRTFTCNVHIGGRNNVSAYNVYDWLNKYLRISIGEETPRADKIYWYSMGLYVVTQNGFQYDASNHKLSLSCSDLVGKLNDTISGQLTGYATVIKEGRDIRQSIIETLKLMDINKYMVEYWNRTVPYDLEFSTGATVWQILTELRDLYYPFEMYFDEDTFICKEIPDCKDDPVILNHEVIDPLVIRENATIDETEVRNCTEIWGASIDSDWYSADVSFSGNNYTLKYDDALTDFEVKSNKKFSFVVPETHTEGCTVTIVQKNNTYGPFTIYEGTDKDGNDVPIKAGRMLKGKYYVVKCYKDTEKNLRMQFLGQSQVHAMVILSDNPPTGAALEQAKKDEACDVLEYISTTNASDTTGMYKSPFSIEKIGRRNRIYSGSDYENIYTDDLALQRAEYENWKSSRLTDAVSVEMVMIPWMDVNQKIGYTIRSGRPGEKHEPAEFITKEISMQLGSGTMTVSMQRFYPYYPYIIKK
;
A
#
# COMPACT_ATOMS: atom_id res chain seq x y z
N MET A 1 -5.19 3.14 15.11
CA MET A 1 -5.78 1.80 15.43
C MET A 1 -7.22 1.81 15.01
N SER A 2 -7.71 0.79 14.32
CA SER A 2 -9.13 0.71 13.98
C SER A 2 -9.97 0.70 15.25
N TYR A 3 -10.94 1.60 15.34
CA TYR A 3 -11.88 1.65 16.46
C TYR A 3 -12.75 0.38 16.44
N THR A 4 -12.84 -0.30 17.56
CA THR A 4 -13.75 -1.45 17.71
C THR A 4 -15.03 -0.95 18.38
N PRO A 5 -16.18 -0.98 17.68
CA PRO A 5 -17.42 -0.46 18.22
C PRO A 5 -17.90 -1.28 19.42
N THR A 6 -18.38 -0.58 20.43
CA THR A 6 -19.03 -1.17 21.59
C THR A 6 -20.52 -1.40 21.30
N GLN A 7 -21.20 -2.18 22.15
CA GLN A 7 -22.64 -2.31 22.04
C GLN A 7 -23.39 -0.98 22.23
N ASP A 8 -22.84 -0.07 23.02
CA ASP A 8 -23.43 1.25 23.21
C ASP A 8 -23.30 2.10 21.94
N ASP A 9 -22.16 2.03 21.23
CA ASP A 9 -21.99 2.70 19.95
C ASP A 9 -23.04 2.23 18.93
N ILE A 10 -23.28 0.92 18.85
CA ILE A 10 -24.29 0.35 17.95
C ILE A 10 -25.72 0.79 18.36
N ARG A 11 -26.02 0.85 19.66
CA ARG A 11 -27.32 1.35 20.15
C ARG A 11 -27.54 2.81 19.79
N LEU A 12 -26.49 3.64 19.82
CA LEU A 12 -26.59 5.05 19.43
C LEU A 12 -26.98 5.21 17.96
N LEU A 13 -26.63 4.27 17.07
CA LEU A 13 -27.01 4.31 15.66
C LEU A 13 -28.53 4.24 15.43
N TYR A 14 -29.26 3.57 16.31
CA TYR A 14 -30.73 3.38 16.18
C TYR A 14 -31.57 4.42 16.89
N GLN A 15 -30.96 5.51 17.36
CA GLN A 15 -31.75 6.61 17.95
C GLN A 15 -32.64 7.26 16.91
N ARG A 16 -33.91 7.52 17.29
CA ARG A 16 -34.89 8.21 16.41
C ARG A 16 -34.48 9.65 16.07
N SER A 17 -33.74 10.29 16.94
CA SER A 17 -33.24 11.65 16.76
C SER A 17 -31.81 11.68 17.21
N LYS A 18 -30.92 12.02 16.30
CA LYS A 18 -29.48 12.21 16.59
C LYS A 18 -29.19 13.67 16.82
N LYS A 19 -28.46 13.96 17.89
CA LYS A 19 -27.85 15.26 18.12
C LYS A 19 -26.35 15.08 18.07
N LEU A 20 -25.76 15.69 17.07
CA LEU A 20 -24.33 15.68 16.84
C LEU A 20 -23.72 17.01 17.26
N TYR A 21 -22.57 16.93 17.85
CA TYR A 21 -21.74 18.07 18.25
C TYR A 21 -20.39 17.98 17.58
N ALA A 22 -19.84 19.11 17.21
CA ALA A 22 -18.48 19.20 16.74
C ALA A 22 -17.66 19.98 17.76
N LYS A 23 -16.44 19.51 17.98
CA LYS A 23 -15.46 20.15 18.87
C LYS A 23 -14.14 20.26 18.14
N ILE A 24 -13.63 21.48 18.07
CA ILE A 24 -12.30 21.78 17.58
C ILE A 24 -11.44 22.18 18.77
N THR A 25 -10.45 21.35 19.11
CA THR A 25 -9.46 21.69 20.13
C THR A 25 -8.23 22.26 19.45
N LEU A 26 -7.90 23.49 19.76
CA LEU A 26 -6.71 24.17 19.27
C LEU A 26 -5.53 23.82 20.18
N LEU A 27 -4.47 23.31 19.58
CA LEU A 27 -3.24 22.91 20.27
C LEU A 27 -2.07 23.76 19.77
N ASN A 28 -1.13 24.07 20.65
CA ASN A 28 0.13 24.66 20.25
C ASN A 28 1.08 23.60 19.65
N TRP A 29 2.27 24.04 19.22
CA TRP A 29 3.28 23.15 18.63
C TRP A 29 3.78 22.04 19.58
N ASP A 30 3.67 22.25 20.90
CA ASP A 30 3.99 21.28 21.95
C ASP A 30 2.81 20.37 22.30
N MET A 31 1.75 20.34 21.50
CA MET A 31 0.51 19.58 21.71
C MET A 31 -0.28 19.97 22.97
N LYS A 32 -0.03 21.17 23.54
CA LYS A 32 -0.79 21.68 24.67
C LYS A 32 -2.04 22.43 24.19
N THR A 33 -3.16 22.15 24.81
CA THR A 33 -4.43 22.83 24.50
C THR A 33 -4.33 24.33 24.81
N ILE A 34 -4.68 25.13 23.82
CA ILE A 34 -4.78 26.59 23.91
C ILE A 34 -6.24 26.97 24.14
N ASP A 35 -7.15 26.40 23.32
CA ASP A 35 -8.58 26.72 23.34
C ASP A 35 -9.42 25.53 22.86
N SER A 36 -10.72 25.59 23.07
CA SER A 36 -11.69 24.64 22.59
C SER A 36 -12.91 25.36 22.01
N LEU A 37 -13.17 25.13 20.73
CA LEU A 37 -14.27 25.73 19.97
C LEU A 37 -15.45 24.74 19.89
N GLU A 38 -16.05 24.45 21.02
CA GLU A 38 -17.15 23.50 21.13
C GLU A 38 -18.50 24.17 20.86
N GLY A 39 -19.32 23.53 20.02
CA GLY A 39 -20.67 24.02 19.72
C GLY A 39 -20.77 25.25 18.81
N ILE A 40 -19.65 25.76 18.30
CA ILE A 40 -19.63 26.93 17.42
C ILE A 40 -19.29 26.62 15.96
N VAL A 41 -19.12 25.35 15.65
CA VAL A 41 -18.97 24.87 14.27
C VAL A 41 -20.31 24.95 13.56
N LEU A 42 -20.41 25.76 12.52
CA LEU A 42 -21.65 25.96 11.77
C LEU A 42 -21.89 24.84 10.76
N ASP A 43 -20.84 24.47 10.06
CA ASP A 43 -20.83 23.38 9.09
C ASP A 43 -19.39 22.85 8.93
N GLY A 44 -19.23 21.74 8.28
CA GLY A 44 -17.92 21.19 7.98
C GLY A 44 -18.01 19.89 7.23
N ASN A 45 -16.96 19.60 6.49
CA ASN A 45 -16.76 18.34 5.79
C ASN A 45 -15.44 17.70 6.21
N LEU A 46 -15.52 16.48 6.70
CA LEU A 46 -14.37 15.62 6.95
C LEU A 46 -14.32 14.58 5.84
N SER A 47 -13.19 14.51 5.13
CA SER A 47 -12.95 13.50 4.10
C SER A 47 -11.81 12.58 4.51
N ILE A 48 -12.02 11.28 4.34
CA ILE A 48 -11.03 10.22 4.58
C ILE A 48 -10.92 9.38 3.32
N SER A 49 -9.71 9.20 2.78
CA SER A 49 -9.49 8.38 1.58
C SER A 49 -8.34 7.39 1.80
N ALA A 50 -8.58 6.13 1.48
CA ALA A 50 -7.56 5.06 1.58
C ALA A 50 -6.49 5.17 0.49
N SER A 51 -6.79 5.84 -0.63
CA SER A 51 -5.93 5.93 -1.81
C SER A 51 -5.16 7.25 -1.93
N SER A 52 -5.44 8.22 -1.05
CA SER A 52 -4.78 9.53 -1.06
C SER A 52 -3.56 9.55 -0.15
N ASP A 53 -2.50 10.22 -0.58
CA ASP A 53 -1.32 10.47 0.26
C ASP A 53 -1.69 11.26 1.52
N ILE A 54 -2.51 12.30 1.37
CA ILE A 54 -3.16 12.97 2.50
C ILE A 54 -4.44 12.19 2.79
N ARG A 55 -4.40 11.34 3.81
CA ARG A 55 -5.53 10.46 4.14
C ARG A 55 -6.75 11.22 4.62
N ARG A 56 -6.55 12.29 5.39
CA ARG A 56 -7.65 13.05 6.00
C ARG A 56 -7.53 14.53 5.68
N THR A 57 -8.64 15.10 5.22
CA THR A 57 -8.81 16.54 5.05
C THR A 57 -10.04 17.00 5.79
N PHE A 58 -9.99 18.24 6.28
CA PHE A 58 -11.11 18.83 7.02
C PHE A 58 -11.32 20.26 6.58
N THR A 59 -12.55 20.60 6.26
CA THR A 59 -12.98 21.98 5.99
C THR A 59 -14.14 22.33 6.91
N CYS A 60 -14.14 23.50 7.47
CA CYS A 60 -15.26 23.94 8.31
C CYS A 60 -15.45 25.46 8.30
N ASN A 61 -16.65 25.85 8.69
CA ASN A 61 -17.00 27.21 9.03
C ASN A 61 -17.32 27.29 10.52
N VAL A 62 -16.63 28.17 11.22
CA VAL A 62 -16.84 28.39 12.65
C VAL A 62 -17.28 29.83 12.90
N HIS A 63 -18.20 29.99 13.86
CA HIS A 63 -18.54 31.31 14.38
C HIS A 63 -17.56 31.70 15.48
N ILE A 64 -16.89 32.82 15.33
CA ILE A 64 -15.97 33.35 16.33
C ILE A 64 -16.63 34.51 17.06
N GLY A 65 -17.02 34.27 18.32
CA GLY A 65 -17.55 35.28 19.23
C GLY A 65 -16.48 35.85 20.15
N GLY A 66 -16.78 36.96 20.81
CA GLY A 66 -15.85 37.66 21.70
C GLY A 66 -15.45 36.93 23.01
N ARG A 67 -15.84 35.67 23.16
CA ARG A 67 -15.49 34.80 24.32
C ARG A 67 -14.35 33.84 24.06
N ASN A 68 -13.87 33.78 22.81
CA ASN A 68 -12.80 32.86 22.44
C ASN A 68 -11.45 33.54 22.59
N ASN A 69 -10.44 32.79 23.01
CA ASN A 69 -9.05 33.25 23.14
C ASN A 69 -8.33 33.39 21.78
N VAL A 70 -8.99 33.04 20.68
CA VAL A 70 -8.45 33.11 19.32
C VAL A 70 -9.19 34.17 18.51
N SER A 71 -8.48 34.86 17.66
CA SER A 71 -9.01 35.88 16.74
C SER A 71 -8.87 35.44 15.29
N ALA A 72 -9.89 35.66 14.50
CA ALA A 72 -9.85 35.40 13.06
C ALA A 72 -8.77 36.26 12.35
N TYR A 73 -8.43 37.41 12.91
CA TYR A 73 -7.47 38.36 12.34
C TYR A 73 -6.03 38.14 12.77
N ASN A 74 -5.82 37.47 13.90
CA ASN A 74 -4.47 37.29 14.41
C ASN A 74 -3.86 36.05 13.76
N VAL A 75 -3.01 36.28 12.77
CA VAL A 75 -2.30 35.23 12.07
C VAL A 75 -1.52 34.29 13.01
N TYR A 76 -1.02 34.84 14.13
CA TYR A 76 -0.29 34.04 15.13
C TYR A 76 -1.17 33.06 15.92
N ASP A 77 -2.48 33.27 15.91
CA ASP A 77 -3.40 32.31 16.55
C ASP A 77 -3.54 31.02 15.73
N TRP A 78 -3.25 31.03 14.43
CA TRP A 78 -3.45 29.91 13.51
C TRP A 78 -2.14 29.33 12.98
N LEU A 79 -1.08 30.12 12.84
CA LEU A 79 0.23 29.63 12.44
C LEU A 79 0.81 28.70 13.50
N ASN A 80 1.43 27.62 13.04
CA ASN A 80 2.06 26.61 13.91
C ASN A 80 1.12 26.07 15.00
N LYS A 81 -0.12 25.83 14.65
CA LYS A 81 -1.13 25.23 15.52
C LYS A 81 -1.64 23.93 14.94
N TYR A 82 -2.10 23.06 15.82
CA TYR A 82 -2.82 21.86 15.44
C TYR A 82 -4.28 21.98 15.85
N LEU A 83 -5.14 21.38 15.04
CA LEU A 83 -6.56 21.24 15.32
C LEU A 83 -6.86 19.76 15.55
N ARG A 84 -7.32 19.42 16.76
CA ARG A 84 -7.92 18.12 17.00
C ARG A 84 -9.41 18.24 16.81
N ILE A 85 -9.95 17.48 15.87
CA ILE A 85 -11.37 17.45 15.55
C ILE A 85 -12.00 16.29 16.29
N SER A 86 -13.15 16.52 16.93
CA SER A 86 -13.94 15.48 17.56
C SER A 86 -15.41 15.67 17.23
N ILE A 87 -16.11 14.57 16.97
CA ILE A 87 -17.55 14.52 16.79
C ILE A 87 -18.16 13.89 18.04
N GLY A 88 -19.13 14.58 18.62
CA GLY A 88 -19.87 14.12 19.80
C GLY A 88 -21.27 13.64 19.43
N GLU A 89 -21.70 12.54 19.98
CA GLU A 89 -23.06 12.01 19.85
C GLU A 89 -23.72 11.98 21.23
N GLU A 90 -24.88 12.66 21.36
CA GLU A 90 -25.61 12.75 22.61
C GLU A 90 -26.41 11.46 22.87
N THR A 91 -26.34 10.97 24.11
CA THR A 91 -27.15 9.81 24.52
C THR A 91 -28.65 10.17 24.57
N PRO A 92 -29.55 9.16 24.50
CA PRO A 92 -30.98 9.39 24.57
C PRO A 92 -31.47 10.10 25.85
N ARG A 93 -30.68 10.05 26.90
CA ARG A 93 -31.00 10.69 28.20
C ARG A 93 -30.46 12.11 28.32
N ALA A 94 -29.77 12.62 27.29
CA ALA A 94 -29.13 13.93 27.26
C ALA A 94 -28.17 14.21 28.44
N ASP A 95 -27.64 13.15 29.05
CA ASP A 95 -26.78 13.22 30.25
C ASP A 95 -25.30 12.98 29.92
N LYS A 96 -25.02 12.49 28.71
CA LYS A 96 -23.65 12.16 28.28
C LYS A 96 -23.49 12.34 26.78
N ILE A 97 -22.37 12.91 26.39
CA ILE A 97 -21.91 12.98 25.01
C ILE A 97 -20.75 12.02 24.83
N TYR A 98 -20.83 11.11 23.87
CA TYR A 98 -19.70 10.28 23.44
C TYR A 98 -18.92 11.04 22.41
N TRP A 99 -17.63 11.25 22.66
CA TRP A 99 -16.72 11.97 21.77
C TRP A 99 -15.84 11.00 21.02
N TYR A 100 -15.86 11.09 19.70
CA TYR A 100 -15.01 10.34 18.78
C TYR A 100 -13.96 11.28 18.18
N SER A 101 -12.68 10.92 18.31
CA SER A 101 -11.62 11.70 17.69
C SER A 101 -11.58 11.42 16.19
N MET A 102 -11.55 12.50 15.39
CA MET A 102 -11.51 12.45 13.94
C MET A 102 -10.10 12.67 13.38
N GLY A 103 -9.12 12.87 14.25
CA GLY A 103 -7.74 13.07 13.89
C GLY A 103 -7.19 14.44 14.26
N LEU A 104 -5.92 14.61 13.96
CA LEU A 104 -5.14 15.83 14.16
C LEU A 104 -4.79 16.45 12.82
N TYR A 105 -4.96 17.77 12.72
CA TYR A 105 -4.84 18.52 11.48
C TYR A 105 -3.94 19.74 11.63
N VAL A 106 -3.38 20.16 10.52
CA VAL A 106 -2.72 21.45 10.36
C VAL A 106 -3.57 22.35 9.46
N VAL A 107 -3.63 23.63 9.79
CA VAL A 107 -4.35 24.61 8.97
C VAL A 107 -3.53 24.90 7.72
N THR A 108 -4.11 24.63 6.55
CA THR A 108 -3.49 24.92 5.25
C THR A 108 -3.97 26.25 4.69
N GLN A 109 -5.22 26.61 5.00
CA GLN A 109 -5.81 27.87 4.59
C GLN A 109 -6.84 28.32 5.62
N ASN A 110 -6.85 29.59 5.93
CA ASN A 110 -7.90 30.25 6.69
C ASN A 110 -8.48 31.41 5.86
N GLY A 111 -9.80 31.48 5.86
CA GLY A 111 -10.55 32.55 5.21
C GLY A 111 -11.48 33.20 6.21
N PHE A 112 -11.74 34.47 6.02
CA PHE A 112 -12.55 35.23 6.93
C PHE A 112 -13.59 36.02 6.13
N GLN A 113 -14.83 35.94 6.58
CA GLN A 113 -15.94 36.67 6.03
C GLN A 113 -16.60 37.49 7.15
N TYR A 114 -16.60 38.81 7.00
CA TYR A 114 -17.34 39.72 7.86
C TYR A 114 -18.75 39.97 7.29
N ASP A 115 -19.73 39.78 8.14
CA ASP A 115 -21.07 40.29 7.93
C ASP A 115 -21.56 40.80 9.29
N ALA A 116 -22.45 41.81 9.29
CA ALA A 116 -22.91 42.46 10.52
C ALA A 116 -23.66 41.55 11.47
N SER A 117 -24.20 40.44 10.96
CA SER A 117 -24.97 39.44 11.70
C SER A 117 -24.19 38.18 12.03
N ASN A 118 -23.03 37.94 11.36
CA ASN A 118 -22.33 36.68 11.47
C ASN A 118 -20.82 36.82 11.23
N HIS A 119 -20.04 36.54 12.27
CA HIS A 119 -18.57 36.53 12.17
C HIS A 119 -18.11 35.09 11.85
N LYS A 120 -17.85 34.84 10.57
CA LYS A 120 -17.55 33.50 10.06
C LYS A 120 -16.07 33.38 9.71
N LEU A 121 -15.42 32.37 10.25
CA LEU A 121 -14.09 31.92 9.86
C LEU A 121 -14.20 30.61 9.11
N SER A 122 -13.62 30.55 7.92
CA SER A 122 -13.48 29.31 7.13
C SER A 122 -12.08 28.75 7.31
N LEU A 123 -11.99 27.47 7.61
CA LEU A 123 -10.72 26.73 7.78
C LEU A 123 -10.66 25.59 6.78
N SER A 124 -9.51 25.44 6.15
CA SER A 124 -9.12 24.26 5.38
C SER A 124 -7.90 23.64 6.03
N CYS A 125 -7.94 22.35 6.25
CA CYS A 125 -6.95 21.63 7.02
C CYS A 125 -6.60 20.29 6.34
N SER A 126 -5.35 19.89 6.46
CA SER A 126 -4.88 18.55 6.11
C SER A 126 -4.39 17.83 7.35
N ASP A 127 -4.26 16.52 7.29
CA ASP A 127 -3.55 15.76 8.31
C ASP A 127 -2.06 16.14 8.35
N LEU A 128 -1.30 15.49 9.22
CA LEU A 128 0.10 15.84 9.46
C LEU A 128 1.04 15.53 8.26
N VAL A 129 0.58 14.83 7.22
CA VAL A 129 1.34 14.67 5.97
C VAL A 129 1.65 16.03 5.35
N GLY A 130 0.77 17.03 5.54
CA GLY A 130 1.01 18.41 5.11
C GLY A 130 2.30 19.06 5.64
N LYS A 131 2.88 18.50 6.71
CA LYS A 131 4.20 18.93 7.23
C LYS A 131 5.38 18.25 6.52
N LEU A 132 5.15 17.21 5.77
CA LEU A 132 6.17 16.35 5.17
C LEU A 132 6.26 16.50 3.65
N ASN A 133 5.19 16.98 3.00
CA ASN A 133 5.01 16.97 1.55
C ASN A 133 5.09 18.37 0.88
N ASP A 134 5.65 19.35 1.57
CA ASP A 134 5.75 20.75 1.12
C ASP A 134 4.44 21.56 1.12
N THR A 135 3.34 21.03 1.64
CA THR A 135 2.12 21.85 1.79
C THR A 135 2.34 22.99 2.81
N ILE A 136 3.00 22.70 3.93
CA ILE A 136 3.36 23.68 4.97
C ILE A 136 4.88 23.69 5.18
N SER A 137 5.49 22.52 5.18
CA SER A 137 6.91 22.27 5.36
C SER A 137 7.25 20.89 4.79
N GLY A 138 8.50 20.46 4.93
CA GLY A 138 8.91 19.11 4.54
C GLY A 138 10.04 19.07 3.53
N GLN A 139 10.40 20.20 2.92
CA GLN A 139 11.59 20.27 2.06
C GLN A 139 12.86 20.16 2.91
N LEU A 140 13.76 19.31 2.49
CA LEU A 140 15.07 19.19 3.09
C LEU A 140 16.02 20.25 2.53
N THR A 141 16.66 20.97 3.43
CA THR A 141 17.67 21.97 3.10
C THR A 141 19.06 21.35 3.08
N GLY A 142 19.92 21.82 2.18
CA GLY A 142 21.31 21.40 2.11
C GLY A 142 21.64 20.59 0.87
N TYR A 143 22.59 19.65 0.99
CA TYR A 143 23.02 18.79 -0.11
C TYR A 143 21.99 17.69 -0.38
N ALA A 144 22.10 17.10 -1.59
CA ALA A 144 21.30 15.93 -1.94
C ALA A 144 21.39 14.82 -0.88
N THR A 145 20.28 14.23 -0.55
CA THR A 145 20.20 13.13 0.42
C THR A 145 20.45 11.83 -0.30
N VAL A 146 21.25 10.95 0.28
CA VAL A 146 21.54 9.62 -0.26
C VAL A 146 21.30 8.57 0.82
N ILE A 147 20.44 7.60 0.52
CA ILE A 147 20.24 6.40 1.34
C ILE A 147 20.99 5.26 0.65
N LYS A 148 22.00 4.71 1.32
CA LYS A 148 22.88 3.72 0.75
C LYS A 148 22.24 2.33 0.68
N GLU A 149 22.63 1.58 -0.37
CA GLU A 149 22.35 0.15 -0.50
C GLU A 149 22.67 -0.62 0.79
N GLY A 150 21.83 -1.59 1.14
CA GLY A 150 22.02 -2.46 2.30
C GLY A 150 21.57 -1.86 3.63
N ARG A 151 21.03 -0.63 3.65
CA ARG A 151 20.43 -0.08 4.87
C ARG A 151 19.06 -0.71 5.11
N ASP A 152 18.76 -0.95 6.37
CA ASP A 152 17.43 -1.41 6.80
C ASP A 152 16.36 -0.36 6.43
N ILE A 153 15.28 -0.79 5.73
CA ILE A 153 14.25 0.12 5.24
C ILE A 153 13.46 0.73 6.38
N ARG A 154 13.06 -0.08 7.37
CA ARG A 154 12.32 0.41 8.54
C ARG A 154 13.13 1.47 9.29
N GLN A 155 14.41 1.21 9.49
CA GLN A 155 15.31 2.16 10.14
C GLN A 155 15.47 3.44 9.32
N SER A 156 15.55 3.33 7.98
CA SER A 156 15.64 4.48 7.08
C SER A 156 14.37 5.34 7.13
N ILE A 157 13.18 4.72 7.17
CA ILE A 157 11.90 5.43 7.37
C ILE A 157 11.92 6.18 8.72
N ILE A 158 12.32 5.52 9.81
CA ILE A 158 12.36 6.12 11.14
C ILE A 158 13.35 7.31 11.19
N GLU A 159 14.52 7.16 10.59
CA GLU A 159 15.53 8.23 10.54
C GLU A 159 15.02 9.43 9.71
N THR A 160 14.33 9.16 8.60
CA THR A 160 13.72 10.21 7.76
C THR A 160 12.63 10.98 8.51
N LEU A 161 11.77 10.30 9.28
CA LEU A 161 10.77 10.95 10.13
C LEU A 161 11.38 11.86 11.18
N LYS A 162 12.51 11.46 11.77
CA LYS A 162 13.23 12.24 12.77
C LYS A 162 13.81 13.56 12.23
N LEU A 163 14.03 13.67 10.91
CA LEU A 163 14.45 14.92 10.29
C LEU A 163 13.42 16.06 10.46
N MET A 164 12.15 15.68 10.68
CA MET A 164 11.04 16.61 10.91
C MET A 164 10.48 16.51 12.34
N ASP A 165 11.29 16.02 13.29
CA ASP A 165 10.92 15.86 14.69
C ASP A 165 9.69 14.97 14.93
N ILE A 166 9.37 14.05 14.00
CA ILE A 166 8.32 13.07 14.17
C ILE A 166 8.87 11.91 15.00
N ASN A 167 8.51 11.91 16.29
CA ASN A 167 9.00 10.94 17.26
C ASN A 167 7.97 9.87 17.65
N LYS A 168 6.70 10.04 17.25
CA LYS A 168 5.64 9.05 17.45
C LYS A 168 5.36 8.34 16.14
N TYR A 169 5.70 7.07 16.08
CA TYR A 169 5.53 6.27 14.89
C TYR A 169 5.27 4.80 15.23
N MET A 170 4.51 4.14 14.39
CA MET A 170 4.36 2.69 14.31
C MET A 170 4.72 2.28 12.89
N VAL A 171 5.95 1.82 12.72
CA VAL A 171 6.45 1.28 11.45
C VAL A 171 6.56 -0.22 11.62
N GLU A 172 5.80 -0.95 10.83
CA GLU A 172 5.81 -2.41 10.84
C GLU A 172 7.22 -2.94 10.56
N TYR A 173 7.57 -4.07 11.14
CA TYR A 173 8.88 -4.65 10.92
C TYR A 173 8.91 -5.36 9.57
N TRP A 174 9.83 -4.91 8.72
CA TRP A 174 10.18 -5.61 7.48
C TRP A 174 11.65 -5.96 7.55
N ASN A 175 11.98 -7.20 7.46
CA ASN A 175 13.38 -7.61 7.35
C ASN A 175 13.88 -7.40 5.91
N ARG A 176 13.86 -6.16 5.44
CA ARG A 176 14.19 -5.75 4.07
C ARG A 176 15.23 -4.64 4.08
N THR A 177 16.11 -4.65 3.08
CA THR A 177 17.15 -3.64 2.91
C THR A 177 16.93 -2.85 1.63
N VAL A 178 17.45 -1.63 1.61
CA VAL A 178 17.48 -0.79 0.41
C VAL A 178 18.35 -1.49 -0.65
N PRO A 179 17.81 -1.76 -1.84
CA PRO A 179 18.45 -2.64 -2.82
C PRO A 179 19.51 -1.96 -3.68
N TYR A 180 19.55 -0.64 -3.70
CA TYR A 180 20.50 0.20 -4.44
C TYR A 180 20.57 1.58 -3.78
N ASP A 181 21.56 2.40 -4.13
CA ASP A 181 21.65 3.77 -3.62
C ASP A 181 20.44 4.60 -4.09
N LEU A 182 19.66 5.11 -3.15
CA LEU A 182 18.59 6.06 -3.43
C LEU A 182 19.14 7.48 -3.30
N GLU A 183 19.08 8.23 -4.39
CA GLU A 183 19.59 9.60 -4.47
C GLU A 183 18.43 10.57 -4.65
N PHE A 184 18.32 11.52 -3.73
CA PHE A 184 17.29 12.54 -3.75
C PHE A 184 17.92 13.90 -4.04
N SER A 185 17.34 14.62 -4.99
CA SER A 185 17.81 15.96 -5.35
C SER A 185 17.65 16.97 -4.21
N THR A 186 18.40 18.06 -4.27
CA THR A 186 18.23 19.19 -3.35
C THR A 186 16.79 19.70 -3.43
N GLY A 187 16.17 19.88 -2.26
CA GLY A 187 14.78 20.31 -2.15
C GLY A 187 13.75 19.17 -2.20
N ALA A 188 14.20 17.92 -2.25
CA ALA A 188 13.29 16.78 -2.07
C ALA A 188 12.54 16.89 -0.73
N THR A 189 11.29 16.46 -0.72
CA THR A 189 10.50 16.45 0.50
C THR A 189 10.73 15.18 1.30
N VAL A 190 10.52 15.26 2.60
CA VAL A 190 10.54 14.08 3.48
C VAL A 190 9.51 13.06 3.02
N TRP A 191 8.32 13.52 2.60
CA TRP A 191 7.28 12.63 2.08
C TRP A 191 7.71 11.87 0.83
N GLN A 192 8.41 12.54 -0.10
CA GLN A 192 8.95 11.88 -1.29
C GLN A 192 9.94 10.77 -0.92
N ILE A 193 10.84 11.02 0.05
CA ILE A 193 11.78 9.99 0.51
C ILE A 193 11.03 8.80 1.14
N LEU A 194 10.01 9.08 1.96
CA LEU A 194 9.21 8.04 2.60
C LEU A 194 8.43 7.20 1.58
N THR A 195 7.85 7.85 0.56
CA THR A 195 7.10 7.14 -0.49
C THR A 195 8.01 6.26 -1.33
N GLU A 196 9.20 6.71 -1.70
CA GLU A 196 10.16 5.87 -2.43
C GLU A 196 10.64 4.68 -1.60
N LEU A 197 10.91 4.87 -0.30
CA LEU A 197 11.24 3.75 0.60
C LEU A 197 10.09 2.74 0.74
N ARG A 198 8.85 3.22 0.85
CA ARG A 198 7.65 2.38 0.88
C ARG A 198 7.50 1.57 -0.40
N ASP A 199 7.67 2.22 -1.53
CA ASP A 199 7.36 1.65 -2.85
C ASP A 199 8.44 0.66 -3.35
N LEU A 200 9.58 0.57 -2.65
CA LEU A 200 10.55 -0.50 -2.88
C LEU A 200 9.96 -1.90 -2.66
N TYR A 201 9.02 -2.01 -1.74
CA TYR A 201 8.36 -3.27 -1.40
C TYR A 201 6.87 -3.03 -1.20
N TYR A 202 6.08 -3.46 -2.13
CA TYR A 202 4.64 -3.34 -2.10
C TYR A 202 4.02 -4.55 -1.36
N PRO A 203 2.86 -4.45 -0.72
CA PRO A 203 1.95 -3.31 -0.61
C PRO A 203 1.94 -2.67 0.78
N PHE A 204 2.45 -1.47 0.92
CA PHE A 204 2.40 -0.75 2.19
C PHE A 204 1.67 0.58 2.09
N GLU A 205 1.00 0.99 3.17
CA GLU A 205 0.37 2.29 3.32
C GLU A 205 1.05 3.11 4.40
N MET A 206 1.06 4.43 4.22
CA MET A 206 1.56 5.39 5.19
C MET A 206 0.52 6.47 5.43
N TYR A 207 0.31 6.83 6.70
CA TYR A 207 -0.62 7.88 7.10
C TYR A 207 -0.40 8.28 8.56
N PHE A 208 -1.07 9.35 8.98
CA PHE A 208 -1.14 9.70 10.39
C PHE A 208 -2.44 9.23 11.03
N ASP A 209 -2.33 8.55 12.16
CA ASP A 209 -3.42 8.31 13.10
C ASP A 209 -3.22 9.24 14.30
N GLU A 210 -3.99 10.32 14.35
CA GLU A 210 -3.74 11.49 15.19
C GLU A 210 -2.30 12.02 14.99
N ASP A 211 -1.47 12.00 16.03
CA ASP A 211 -0.08 12.44 16.01
C ASP A 211 0.94 11.31 15.77
N THR A 212 0.45 10.10 15.52
CA THR A 212 1.29 8.91 15.31
C THR A 212 1.39 8.59 13.82
N PHE A 213 2.59 8.57 13.29
CA PHE A 213 2.84 8.09 11.93
C PHE A 213 2.70 6.57 11.87
N ILE A 214 1.90 6.07 10.94
CA ILE A 214 1.67 4.64 10.72
C ILE A 214 2.26 4.26 9.37
N CYS A 215 3.06 3.20 9.34
CA CYS A 215 3.49 2.54 8.12
C CYS A 215 3.30 1.03 8.31
N LYS A 216 2.40 0.45 7.53
CA LYS A 216 2.02 -0.96 7.64
C LYS A 216 1.58 -1.52 6.30
N GLU A 217 1.49 -2.84 6.21
CA GLU A 217 0.91 -3.49 5.05
C GLU A 217 -0.56 -3.06 4.83
N ILE A 218 -0.95 -2.84 3.57
CA ILE A 218 -2.34 -2.53 3.20
C ILE A 218 -3.20 -3.74 3.57
N PRO A 219 -4.24 -3.57 4.40
CA PRO A 219 -5.09 -4.70 4.77
C PRO A 219 -5.74 -5.33 3.54
N ASP A 220 -5.56 -6.62 3.36
CA ASP A 220 -6.27 -7.39 2.33
C ASP A 220 -7.71 -7.71 2.74
N CYS A 221 -8.03 -7.47 4.00
CA CYS A 221 -9.32 -7.71 4.65
C CYS A 221 -9.79 -9.18 4.60
N LYS A 222 -8.92 -10.13 4.23
CA LYS A 222 -9.29 -11.54 4.09
C LYS A 222 -9.75 -12.13 5.41
N ASP A 223 -8.94 -11.98 6.45
CA ASP A 223 -9.17 -12.54 7.77
C ASP A 223 -9.76 -11.51 8.77
N ASP A 224 -9.98 -10.27 8.30
CA ASP A 224 -10.56 -9.22 9.13
C ASP A 224 -12.04 -9.50 9.40
N PRO A 225 -12.51 -9.26 10.64
CA PRO A 225 -13.92 -9.38 10.96
C PRO A 225 -14.75 -8.31 10.26
N VAL A 226 -15.98 -8.64 9.94
CA VAL A 226 -16.99 -7.66 9.51
C VAL A 226 -17.32 -6.77 10.72
N ILE A 227 -16.95 -5.48 10.65
CA ILE A 227 -17.13 -4.54 11.78
C ILE A 227 -18.61 -4.20 12.00
N LEU A 228 -19.34 -4.01 10.92
CA LEU A 228 -20.77 -3.81 10.91
C LEU A 228 -21.42 -4.70 9.85
N ASN A 229 -22.37 -5.52 10.25
CA ASN A 229 -23.10 -6.37 9.31
C ASN A 229 -24.21 -5.58 8.58
N HIS A 230 -24.78 -6.18 7.54
CA HIS A 230 -25.82 -5.58 6.71
C HIS A 230 -27.08 -5.23 7.51
N GLU A 231 -27.39 -5.98 8.58
CA GLU A 231 -28.56 -5.69 9.44
C GLU A 231 -28.43 -4.34 10.14
N VAL A 232 -27.19 -3.90 10.42
CA VAL A 232 -26.90 -2.59 11.03
C VAL A 232 -26.81 -1.51 9.95
N ILE A 233 -26.17 -1.76 8.84
CA ILE A 233 -25.91 -0.76 7.79
C ILE A 233 -27.15 -0.45 6.96
N ASP A 234 -27.86 -1.47 6.47
CA ASP A 234 -28.99 -1.32 5.55
C ASP A 234 -30.06 -0.29 6.04
N PRO A 235 -30.47 -0.29 7.34
CA PRO A 235 -31.44 0.67 7.83
C PRO A 235 -30.95 2.11 7.87
N LEU A 236 -29.63 2.34 7.90
CA LEU A 236 -29.02 3.67 7.99
C LEU A 236 -28.85 4.34 6.63
N VAL A 237 -28.93 3.58 5.53
CA VAL A 237 -28.73 4.08 4.17
C VAL A 237 -29.94 4.89 3.70
N ILE A 238 -29.70 6.12 3.29
CA ILE A 238 -30.67 7.09 2.76
C ILE A 238 -30.73 6.98 1.24
N ARG A 239 -29.56 6.96 0.59
CA ARG A 239 -29.43 6.86 -0.87
C ARG A 239 -28.31 5.91 -1.23
N GLU A 240 -28.41 5.32 -2.39
CA GLU A 240 -27.43 4.40 -2.95
C GLU A 240 -27.19 4.74 -4.41
N ASN A 241 -25.93 4.71 -4.79
CA ASN A 241 -25.50 4.65 -6.18
C ASN A 241 -24.55 3.47 -6.32
N ALA A 242 -24.96 2.46 -7.07
CA ALA A 242 -24.15 1.28 -7.33
C ALA A 242 -23.83 1.22 -8.82
N THR A 243 -22.56 1.10 -9.16
CA THR A 243 -22.08 0.92 -10.52
C THR A 243 -21.26 -0.35 -10.57
N ILE A 244 -21.53 -1.17 -11.59
CA ILE A 244 -20.74 -2.37 -11.90
C ILE A 244 -19.98 -2.06 -13.18
N ASP A 245 -18.66 -2.06 -13.10
CA ASP A 245 -17.81 -1.90 -14.27
C ASP A 245 -17.17 -3.25 -14.64
N GLU A 246 -17.64 -3.81 -15.75
CA GLU A 246 -17.11 -5.05 -16.31
C GLU A 246 -15.92 -4.80 -17.24
N THR A 247 -15.73 -3.55 -17.69
CA THR A 247 -14.70 -3.21 -18.66
C THR A 247 -13.31 -3.20 -18.07
N GLU A 248 -13.20 -2.97 -16.75
CA GLU A 248 -11.94 -2.93 -16.02
C GLU A 248 -11.45 -4.31 -15.53
N VAL A 249 -12.26 -5.36 -15.66
CA VAL A 249 -11.86 -6.71 -15.24
C VAL A 249 -10.68 -7.20 -16.08
N ARG A 250 -9.57 -7.51 -15.40
CA ARG A 250 -8.37 -8.11 -15.99
C ARG A 250 -8.00 -9.35 -15.19
N ASN A 251 -7.81 -10.44 -15.88
CA ASN A 251 -7.48 -11.74 -15.25
C ASN A 251 -6.07 -12.23 -15.59
N CYS A 252 -5.32 -11.40 -16.27
CA CYS A 252 -3.95 -11.67 -16.62
C CYS A 252 -3.15 -10.37 -16.46
N THR A 253 -2.25 -10.36 -15.48
CA THR A 253 -1.44 -9.18 -15.14
C THR A 253 0.03 -9.48 -15.39
N GLU A 254 0.68 -8.60 -16.12
CA GLU A 254 2.07 -8.70 -16.51
C GLU A 254 2.83 -7.46 -16.04
N ILE A 255 3.92 -7.67 -15.32
CA ILE A 255 4.80 -6.61 -14.83
C ILE A 255 6.14 -6.71 -15.54
N TRP A 256 6.57 -5.60 -16.14
CA TRP A 256 7.89 -5.40 -16.69
C TRP A 256 8.63 -4.37 -15.86
N GLY A 257 9.64 -4.84 -15.13
CA GLY A 257 10.47 -4.03 -14.23
C GLY A 257 11.72 -3.47 -14.89
N ALA A 258 12.77 -3.29 -14.09
CA ALA A 258 14.05 -2.75 -14.52
C ALA A 258 14.69 -3.55 -15.65
N SER A 259 15.35 -2.86 -16.56
CA SER A 259 16.27 -3.49 -17.52
C SER A 259 17.48 -4.06 -16.78
N ILE A 260 17.88 -5.27 -17.16
CA ILE A 260 18.96 -6.00 -16.53
C ILE A 260 20.18 -5.95 -17.43
N ASP A 261 21.04 -4.95 -17.22
CA ASP A 261 22.35 -4.89 -17.84
C ASP A 261 23.37 -5.61 -16.97
N SER A 262 24.42 -6.17 -17.58
CA SER A 262 25.53 -6.78 -16.86
C SER A 262 26.80 -5.96 -16.99
N ASP A 263 27.59 -5.86 -15.91
CA ASP A 263 28.93 -5.27 -15.98
C ASP A 263 29.90 -6.20 -16.72
N TRP A 264 29.70 -7.51 -16.53
CA TRP A 264 30.63 -8.53 -17.01
C TRP A 264 29.90 -9.74 -17.59
N TYR A 265 30.20 -10.06 -18.85
CA TYR A 265 29.74 -11.27 -19.52
C TYR A 265 30.83 -12.34 -19.53
N SER A 266 30.51 -13.57 -19.11
CA SER A 266 31.41 -14.72 -19.22
C SER A 266 31.04 -15.59 -20.42
N ALA A 267 31.95 -15.73 -21.38
CA ALA A 267 31.79 -16.65 -22.49
C ALA A 267 32.30 -18.07 -22.16
N ASP A 268 33.15 -18.22 -21.16
CA ASP A 268 33.70 -19.52 -20.70
C ASP A 268 33.05 -19.91 -19.37
N VAL A 269 32.04 -20.77 -19.46
CA VAL A 269 31.25 -21.24 -18.31
C VAL A 269 31.28 -22.75 -18.24
N SER A 270 31.70 -23.29 -17.11
CA SER A 270 31.65 -24.71 -16.83
C SER A 270 30.66 -24.99 -15.70
N PHE A 271 30.06 -26.20 -15.70
CA PHE A 271 29.08 -26.63 -14.71
C PHE A 271 29.45 -27.99 -14.12
N SER A 272 29.48 -28.09 -12.79
CA SER A 272 29.76 -29.32 -12.07
C SER A 272 29.19 -29.24 -10.66
N GLY A 273 28.46 -30.26 -10.20
CA GLY A 273 27.91 -30.35 -8.85
C GLY A 273 27.01 -29.18 -8.48
N ASN A 274 26.14 -28.76 -9.39
CA ASN A 274 25.27 -27.56 -9.25
C ASN A 274 26.04 -26.24 -9.01
N ASN A 275 27.28 -26.16 -9.46
CA ASN A 275 28.08 -24.94 -9.42
C ASN A 275 28.43 -24.48 -10.84
N TYR A 276 28.14 -23.24 -11.17
CA TYR A 276 28.58 -22.57 -12.39
C TYR A 276 29.91 -21.86 -12.15
N THR A 277 30.95 -22.22 -12.89
CA THR A 277 32.22 -21.54 -12.82
C THR A 277 32.35 -20.61 -14.02
N LEU A 278 32.32 -19.30 -13.74
CA LEU A 278 32.47 -18.24 -14.73
C LEU A 278 33.91 -17.81 -14.82
N LYS A 279 34.51 -17.92 -16.00
CA LYS A 279 35.89 -17.49 -16.23
C LYS A 279 35.93 -16.21 -17.04
N TYR A 280 36.76 -15.29 -16.61
CA TYR A 280 36.93 -13.98 -17.23
C TYR A 280 38.37 -13.81 -17.73
N ASP A 281 38.50 -13.03 -18.81
CA ASP A 281 39.80 -12.75 -19.45
C ASP A 281 40.78 -12.08 -18.46
N ASP A 282 41.98 -12.58 -18.43
CA ASP A 282 43.08 -12.05 -17.61
C ASP A 282 43.47 -10.62 -17.99
N ALA A 283 43.17 -10.19 -19.20
CA ALA A 283 43.43 -8.84 -19.69
C ALA A 283 42.48 -7.76 -19.11
N LEU A 284 41.36 -8.15 -18.47
CA LEU A 284 40.43 -7.20 -17.86
C LEU A 284 41.11 -6.53 -16.65
N THR A 285 41.30 -5.22 -16.73
CA THR A 285 41.99 -4.44 -15.69
C THR A 285 41.07 -3.94 -14.61
N ASP A 286 39.80 -3.65 -14.97
CA ASP A 286 38.81 -3.05 -14.08
C ASP A 286 37.82 -4.08 -13.49
N PHE A 287 38.17 -5.37 -13.63
CA PHE A 287 37.31 -6.45 -13.14
C PHE A 287 37.28 -6.48 -11.61
N GLU A 288 36.08 -6.48 -11.06
CA GLU A 288 35.87 -6.49 -9.63
C GLU A 288 34.68 -7.38 -9.25
N VAL A 289 34.85 -8.14 -8.16
CA VAL A 289 33.77 -8.89 -7.50
C VAL A 289 33.43 -8.15 -6.20
N LYS A 290 32.49 -7.26 -6.29
CA LYS A 290 31.98 -6.46 -5.14
C LYS A 290 30.49 -6.26 -5.22
N SER A 291 29.90 -5.80 -4.13
CA SER A 291 28.47 -5.44 -4.10
C SER A 291 28.08 -4.55 -5.27
N ASN A 292 26.88 -4.77 -5.80
CA ASN A 292 26.30 -4.07 -6.94
C ASN A 292 26.84 -4.46 -8.32
N LYS A 293 27.84 -5.34 -8.41
CA LYS A 293 28.34 -5.83 -9.70
C LYS A 293 27.47 -6.97 -10.23
N LYS A 294 27.15 -6.90 -11.52
CA LYS A 294 26.30 -7.84 -12.24
C LYS A 294 27.12 -8.67 -13.20
N PHE A 295 26.93 -9.96 -13.14
CA PHE A 295 27.61 -10.97 -13.94
C PHE A 295 26.60 -11.72 -14.79
N SER A 296 26.88 -11.87 -16.07
CA SER A 296 26.00 -12.57 -16.99
C SER A 296 26.69 -13.73 -17.67
N PHE A 297 25.93 -14.73 -18.03
CA PHE A 297 26.44 -15.92 -18.70
C PHE A 297 25.32 -16.71 -19.36
N VAL A 298 25.69 -17.57 -20.31
CA VAL A 298 24.81 -18.58 -20.87
C VAL A 298 24.95 -19.86 -20.08
N VAL A 299 23.85 -20.41 -19.60
CA VAL A 299 23.82 -21.62 -18.77
C VAL A 299 24.18 -22.85 -19.61
N PRO A 300 25.26 -23.56 -19.29
CA PRO A 300 25.68 -24.75 -20.06
C PRO A 300 24.80 -25.97 -19.76
N GLU A 301 24.30 -26.10 -18.53
CA GLU A 301 23.40 -27.18 -18.10
C GLU A 301 22.43 -26.69 -17.02
N THR A 302 21.17 -27.17 -17.08
CA THR A 302 20.14 -26.87 -16.08
C THR A 302 20.49 -27.51 -14.74
N HIS A 303 20.48 -26.73 -13.66
CA HIS A 303 20.73 -27.22 -12.30
C HIS A 303 19.54 -28.02 -11.76
N THR A 304 19.82 -29.03 -10.95
CA THR A 304 18.81 -29.96 -10.39
C THR A 304 18.46 -29.70 -8.94
N GLU A 305 19.20 -28.80 -8.29
CA GLU A 305 19.03 -28.36 -6.90
C GLU A 305 19.34 -26.86 -6.83
N GLY A 306 19.35 -26.27 -5.64
CA GLY A 306 19.89 -24.94 -5.44
C GLY A 306 21.33 -24.88 -5.97
N CYS A 307 21.70 -23.79 -6.64
CA CYS A 307 22.99 -23.72 -7.30
C CYS A 307 23.88 -22.60 -6.76
N THR A 308 25.16 -22.69 -7.07
CA THR A 308 26.18 -21.72 -6.71
C THR A 308 26.90 -21.19 -7.94
N VAL A 309 27.55 -20.05 -7.78
CA VAL A 309 28.43 -19.45 -8.77
C VAL A 309 29.83 -19.25 -8.19
N THR A 310 30.82 -19.65 -8.96
CA THR A 310 32.23 -19.39 -8.71
C THR A 310 32.78 -18.50 -9.83
N ILE A 311 33.47 -17.45 -9.49
CA ILE A 311 34.05 -16.50 -10.44
C ILE A 311 35.58 -16.65 -10.43
N VAL A 312 36.16 -16.81 -11.60
CA VAL A 312 37.60 -16.98 -11.78
C VAL A 312 38.12 -15.91 -12.72
N GLN A 313 39.13 -15.17 -12.27
CA GLN A 313 39.89 -14.25 -13.10
C GLN A 313 41.34 -14.23 -12.66
N LYS A 314 42.25 -14.49 -13.59
CA LYS A 314 43.69 -14.69 -13.29
C LYS A 314 43.86 -15.82 -12.27
N ASN A 315 44.64 -15.57 -11.24
CA ASN A 315 44.88 -16.50 -10.14
C ASN A 315 43.85 -16.36 -8.99
N ASN A 316 42.84 -15.52 -9.17
CA ASN A 316 41.86 -15.26 -8.15
C ASN A 316 40.60 -16.11 -8.38
N THR A 317 40.09 -16.72 -7.31
CA THR A 317 38.84 -17.46 -7.29
C THR A 317 37.97 -16.87 -6.20
N TYR A 318 36.75 -16.45 -6.59
CA TYR A 318 35.77 -15.86 -5.71
C TYR A 318 34.56 -16.81 -5.59
N GLY A 319 34.08 -17.03 -4.38
CA GLY A 319 32.98 -17.95 -4.12
C GLY A 319 33.45 -19.33 -3.62
N PRO A 320 32.63 -20.40 -3.72
CA PRO A 320 31.32 -20.40 -4.36
C PRO A 320 30.27 -19.55 -3.60
N PHE A 321 29.48 -18.76 -4.33
CA PHE A 321 28.39 -17.97 -3.80
C PHE A 321 27.06 -18.67 -4.10
N THR A 322 26.23 -18.87 -3.08
CA THR A 322 24.86 -19.35 -3.30
C THR A 322 24.06 -18.29 -4.05
N ILE A 323 23.30 -18.72 -5.06
CA ILE A 323 22.37 -17.87 -5.79
C ILE A 323 21.02 -17.89 -5.07
N TYR A 324 20.49 -16.70 -4.79
CA TYR A 324 19.19 -16.49 -4.17
C TYR A 324 18.23 -15.83 -5.16
N GLU A 325 16.99 -16.27 -5.23
CA GLU A 325 16.00 -15.67 -6.13
C GLU A 325 15.20 -14.52 -5.48
N GLY A 326 15.34 -14.32 -4.18
CA GLY A 326 14.67 -13.23 -3.46
C GLY A 326 14.70 -13.47 -1.97
N THR A 327 13.75 -12.85 -1.25
CA THR A 327 13.55 -13.04 0.18
C THR A 327 12.12 -13.47 0.45
N ASP A 328 11.92 -14.31 1.45
CA ASP A 328 10.58 -14.69 1.92
C ASP A 328 9.89 -13.52 2.65
N LYS A 329 8.64 -13.73 3.07
CA LYS A 329 7.87 -12.75 3.84
C LYS A 329 8.51 -12.33 5.17
N ASP A 330 9.39 -13.18 5.70
CA ASP A 330 10.13 -12.93 6.95
C ASP A 330 11.50 -12.29 6.68
N GLY A 331 11.81 -12.01 5.38
CA GLY A 331 13.05 -11.37 4.94
C GLY A 331 14.25 -12.29 4.86
N ASN A 332 14.07 -13.61 4.92
CA ASN A 332 15.18 -14.55 4.75
C ASN A 332 15.47 -14.78 3.28
N ASP A 333 16.74 -14.88 2.94
CA ASP A 333 17.17 -15.20 1.58
C ASP A 333 16.66 -16.58 1.14
N VAL A 334 15.98 -16.64 0.00
CA VAL A 334 15.44 -17.86 -0.59
C VAL A 334 16.39 -18.37 -1.66
N PRO A 335 17.04 -19.53 -1.48
CA PRO A 335 17.89 -20.12 -2.51
C PRO A 335 17.11 -20.39 -3.79
N ILE A 336 17.78 -20.22 -4.93
CA ILE A 336 17.19 -20.49 -6.24
C ILE A 336 16.67 -21.93 -6.32
N LYS A 337 15.44 -22.09 -6.81
CA LYS A 337 14.81 -23.42 -6.97
C LYS A 337 15.46 -24.19 -8.12
N ALA A 338 15.41 -25.51 -8.03
CA ALA A 338 15.86 -26.41 -9.09
C ALA A 338 15.21 -26.09 -10.44
N GLY A 339 16.02 -26.10 -11.50
CA GLY A 339 15.53 -25.88 -12.86
C GLY A 339 15.18 -24.43 -13.21
N ARG A 340 15.45 -23.47 -12.34
CA ARG A 340 15.14 -22.05 -12.56
C ARG A 340 15.99 -21.44 -13.69
N MET A 341 17.24 -21.89 -13.85
CA MET A 341 18.10 -21.48 -14.97
C MET A 341 18.22 -22.64 -15.96
N LEU A 342 17.73 -22.42 -17.17
CA LEU A 342 17.65 -23.42 -18.22
C LEU A 342 18.85 -23.42 -19.14
N LYS A 343 19.28 -24.62 -19.55
CA LYS A 343 20.37 -24.82 -20.51
C LYS A 343 20.17 -23.96 -21.77
N GLY A 344 21.24 -23.28 -22.18
CA GLY A 344 21.28 -22.47 -23.39
C GLY A 344 20.64 -21.08 -23.25
N LYS A 345 20.10 -20.74 -22.08
CA LYS A 345 19.53 -19.42 -21.81
C LYS A 345 20.55 -18.50 -21.15
N TYR A 346 20.39 -17.21 -21.42
CA TYR A 346 21.20 -16.13 -20.84
C TYR A 346 20.58 -15.65 -19.54
N TYR A 347 21.39 -15.50 -18.49
CA TYR A 347 20.95 -14.99 -17.19
C TYR A 347 21.95 -14.03 -16.59
N VAL A 348 21.44 -13.19 -15.70
CA VAL A 348 22.22 -12.21 -14.94
C VAL A 348 22.08 -12.50 -13.45
N VAL A 349 23.21 -12.47 -12.75
CA VAL A 349 23.28 -12.52 -11.29
C VAL A 349 23.97 -11.27 -10.76
N LYS A 350 23.50 -10.76 -9.64
CA LYS A 350 24.04 -9.55 -9.00
C LYS A 350 24.71 -9.90 -7.68
N CYS A 351 25.92 -9.41 -7.48
CA CYS A 351 26.58 -9.48 -6.19
C CYS A 351 25.98 -8.45 -5.23
N TYR A 352 25.58 -8.87 -4.04
CA TYR A 352 25.08 -7.99 -2.98
C TYR A 352 25.68 -8.38 -1.63
N LYS A 353 25.52 -7.52 -0.63
CA LYS A 353 25.90 -7.81 0.75
C LYS A 353 24.65 -8.07 1.57
N ASP A 354 24.66 -9.18 2.30
CA ASP A 354 23.66 -9.45 3.32
C ASP A 354 23.80 -8.51 4.55
N THR A 355 22.93 -8.65 5.51
CA THR A 355 22.95 -7.87 6.77
C THR A 355 24.22 -8.02 7.57
N GLU A 356 24.94 -9.14 7.41
CA GLU A 356 26.22 -9.45 8.04
C GLU A 356 27.42 -8.97 7.20
N LYS A 357 27.16 -8.29 6.07
CA LYS A 357 28.15 -7.81 5.09
C LYS A 357 28.87 -8.91 4.32
N ASN A 358 28.34 -10.14 4.31
CA ASN A 358 28.85 -11.21 3.46
C ASN A 358 28.39 -11.00 2.01
N LEU A 359 29.26 -11.30 1.04
CA LEU A 359 28.89 -11.26 -0.37
C LEU A 359 28.00 -12.46 -0.72
N ARG A 360 26.90 -12.18 -1.41
CA ARG A 360 25.90 -13.13 -1.90
C ARG A 360 25.64 -12.87 -3.37
N MET A 361 25.00 -13.81 -4.06
CA MET A 361 24.55 -13.63 -5.44
C MET A 361 23.02 -13.66 -5.50
N GLN A 362 22.43 -12.65 -6.12
CA GLN A 362 21.01 -12.54 -6.38
C GLN A 362 20.74 -12.86 -7.84
N PHE A 363 19.77 -13.70 -8.10
CA PHE A 363 19.27 -13.97 -9.44
C PHE A 363 18.43 -12.78 -9.92
N LEU A 364 18.72 -12.24 -11.08
CA LEU A 364 17.99 -11.12 -11.67
C LEU A 364 17.10 -11.52 -12.85
N GLY A 365 17.28 -12.72 -13.42
CA GLY A 365 16.56 -13.15 -14.60
C GLY A 365 17.36 -12.98 -15.89
N GLN A 366 16.69 -12.74 -17.02
CA GLN A 366 17.32 -12.69 -18.35
C GLN A 366 17.78 -11.28 -18.73
N SER A 367 16.95 -10.52 -19.47
CA SER A 367 17.32 -9.18 -19.97
C SER A 367 16.52 -8.04 -19.34
N GLN A 368 15.40 -8.38 -18.78
CA GLN A 368 14.51 -7.45 -18.09
C GLN A 368 13.75 -8.20 -17.00
N VAL A 369 13.53 -7.55 -15.88
CA VAL A 369 12.70 -8.08 -14.80
C VAL A 369 11.28 -8.28 -15.30
N HIS A 370 10.73 -9.47 -15.09
CA HIS A 370 9.41 -9.82 -15.60
C HIS A 370 8.70 -10.83 -14.71
N ALA A 371 7.42 -10.62 -14.49
CA ALA A 371 6.54 -11.61 -13.92
C ALA A 371 5.11 -11.44 -14.43
N MET A 372 4.37 -12.55 -14.45
CA MET A 372 2.97 -12.58 -14.88
C MET A 372 2.15 -13.43 -13.94
N VAL A 373 0.93 -13.00 -13.68
CA VAL A 373 -0.08 -13.73 -12.91
C VAL A 373 -1.34 -13.90 -13.75
N ILE A 374 -1.83 -15.12 -13.82
CA ILE A 374 -3.00 -15.50 -14.61
C ILE A 374 -4.02 -16.18 -13.70
N LEU A 375 -5.22 -15.61 -13.62
CA LEU A 375 -6.32 -16.21 -12.89
C LEU A 375 -6.87 -17.42 -13.65
N SER A 376 -6.67 -18.62 -13.13
CA SER A 376 -7.04 -19.88 -13.78
C SER A 376 -7.62 -20.89 -12.79
N ASP A 377 -8.70 -21.53 -13.18
CA ASP A 377 -9.34 -22.60 -12.41
C ASP A 377 -8.81 -24.00 -12.77
N ASN A 378 -8.10 -24.13 -13.90
CA ASN A 378 -7.63 -25.40 -14.44
C ASN A 378 -6.15 -25.32 -14.84
N PRO A 379 -5.22 -25.42 -13.87
CA PRO A 379 -3.80 -25.35 -14.19
C PRO A 379 -3.39 -26.54 -15.05
N PRO A 380 -2.47 -26.35 -16.01
CA PRO A 380 -1.86 -27.47 -16.71
C PRO A 380 -1.04 -28.34 -15.75
N THR A 381 -1.02 -29.64 -15.96
CA THR A 381 -0.26 -30.60 -15.16
C THR A 381 0.50 -31.57 -16.05
N GLY A 382 1.59 -32.18 -15.54
CA GLY A 382 2.37 -33.19 -16.25
C GLY A 382 2.90 -32.73 -17.60
N ALA A 383 2.69 -33.50 -18.65
CA ALA A 383 3.17 -33.18 -20.00
C ALA A 383 2.57 -31.86 -20.56
N ALA A 384 1.33 -31.53 -20.18
CA ALA A 384 0.69 -30.28 -20.58
C ALA A 384 1.38 -29.06 -19.91
N LEU A 385 1.86 -29.20 -18.68
CA LEU A 385 2.66 -28.17 -18.00
C LEU A 385 3.99 -27.93 -18.71
N GLU A 386 4.70 -29.00 -19.07
CA GLU A 386 5.98 -28.90 -19.80
C GLU A 386 5.80 -28.30 -21.19
N GLN A 387 4.68 -28.61 -21.87
CA GLN A 387 4.36 -27.99 -23.14
C GLN A 387 4.00 -26.50 -22.96
N ALA A 388 3.21 -26.16 -21.93
CA ALA A 388 2.85 -24.78 -21.62
C ALA A 388 4.09 -23.91 -21.30
N LYS A 389 5.06 -24.46 -20.57
CA LYS A 389 6.35 -23.77 -20.32
C LYS A 389 7.10 -23.45 -21.62
N LYS A 390 7.08 -24.37 -22.60
CA LYS A 390 7.71 -24.15 -23.91
C LYS A 390 6.93 -23.13 -24.75
N ASP A 391 5.61 -23.26 -24.81
CA ASP A 391 4.74 -22.39 -25.58
C ASP A 391 4.76 -20.95 -25.07
N GLU A 392 4.82 -20.79 -23.76
CA GLU A 392 4.87 -19.50 -23.07
C GLU A 392 6.30 -18.94 -22.94
N ALA A 393 7.32 -19.70 -23.35
CA ALA A 393 8.74 -19.32 -23.27
C ALA A 393 9.18 -18.82 -21.87
N CYS A 394 8.66 -19.44 -20.81
CA CYS A 394 8.96 -19.06 -19.43
C CYS A 394 9.78 -20.10 -18.69
N ASP A 395 10.55 -19.65 -17.73
CA ASP A 395 11.41 -20.52 -16.90
C ASP A 395 10.63 -21.15 -15.75
N VAL A 396 9.62 -20.45 -15.24
CA VAL A 396 8.76 -20.87 -14.15
C VAL A 396 7.30 -20.77 -14.54
N LEU A 397 6.56 -21.82 -14.35
CA LEU A 397 5.10 -21.86 -14.44
C LEU A 397 4.60 -22.67 -13.24
N GLU A 398 4.00 -22.00 -12.27
CA GLU A 398 3.49 -22.63 -11.05
C GLU A 398 2.01 -22.28 -10.85
N TYR A 399 1.27 -23.24 -10.30
CA TYR A 399 -0.11 -23.02 -9.87
C TYR A 399 -0.15 -22.77 -8.37
N ILE A 400 -0.71 -21.63 -8.00
CA ILE A 400 -0.92 -21.26 -6.61
C ILE A 400 -2.39 -21.52 -6.26
N SER A 401 -2.59 -22.50 -5.39
CA SER A 401 -3.91 -22.76 -4.81
C SER A 401 -4.10 -21.83 -3.60
N THR A 402 -5.18 -21.07 -3.65
CA THR A 402 -5.56 -20.20 -2.53
C THR A 402 -6.59 -20.86 -1.61
N THR A 403 -6.69 -22.20 -1.64
CA THR A 403 -7.61 -22.91 -0.77
C THR A 403 -7.36 -22.55 0.69
N ASN A 404 -8.33 -21.87 1.31
CA ASN A 404 -8.40 -21.84 2.76
C ASN A 404 -8.43 -23.28 3.27
N ALA A 405 -7.65 -23.61 4.27
CA ALA A 405 -7.57 -24.95 4.87
C ALA A 405 -8.94 -25.49 5.37
N SER A 406 -9.97 -24.63 5.38
CA SER A 406 -11.36 -24.98 5.75
C SER A 406 -12.27 -25.28 4.56
N ASP A 407 -11.83 -25.02 3.31
CA ASP A 407 -12.68 -25.28 2.15
C ASP A 407 -12.47 -26.67 1.58
N THR A 408 -13.22 -27.63 2.10
CA THR A 408 -13.27 -29.02 1.60
C THR A 408 -14.14 -29.17 0.35
N THR A 409 -14.78 -28.11 -0.15
CA THR A 409 -15.80 -28.19 -1.20
C THR A 409 -15.29 -27.74 -2.58
N GLY A 410 -14.09 -27.16 -2.69
CA GLY A 410 -13.55 -26.65 -3.96
C GLY A 410 -14.37 -25.51 -4.56
N MET A 411 -15.10 -24.77 -3.76
CA MET A 411 -16.09 -23.78 -4.20
C MET A 411 -15.52 -22.43 -4.65
N TYR A 412 -14.22 -22.19 -4.54
CA TYR A 412 -13.67 -20.89 -4.93
C TYR A 412 -13.03 -20.93 -6.31
N LYS A 413 -13.83 -21.34 -7.32
CA LYS A 413 -13.49 -21.06 -8.72
C LYS A 413 -13.88 -19.64 -9.06
N SER A 414 -12.92 -18.89 -9.59
CA SER A 414 -13.18 -17.49 -9.96
C SER A 414 -14.25 -17.39 -11.04
N PRO A 415 -15.24 -16.51 -10.90
CA PRO A 415 -16.13 -16.19 -12.00
C PRO A 415 -15.40 -15.47 -13.15
N PHE A 416 -14.17 -14.99 -12.93
CA PHE A 416 -13.37 -14.18 -13.85
C PHE A 416 -12.14 -14.91 -14.39
N SER A 417 -12.03 -16.22 -14.17
CA SER A 417 -10.92 -17.02 -14.70
C SER A 417 -10.86 -16.99 -16.23
N ILE A 418 -9.68 -17.26 -16.79
CA ILE A 418 -9.47 -17.26 -18.25
C ILE A 418 -10.36 -18.31 -18.95
N GLU A 419 -10.73 -19.36 -18.25
CA GLU A 419 -11.62 -20.42 -18.76
C GLU A 419 -13.07 -19.94 -18.92
N LYS A 420 -13.47 -18.92 -18.13
CA LYS A 420 -14.86 -18.43 -18.14
C LYS A 420 -15.08 -17.19 -18.99
N ILE A 421 -14.16 -16.22 -18.93
CA ILE A 421 -14.34 -14.94 -19.62
C ILE A 421 -13.29 -14.68 -20.71
N GLY A 422 -12.40 -15.67 -20.97
CA GLY A 422 -11.26 -15.49 -21.86
C GLY A 422 -10.14 -14.67 -21.21
N ARG A 423 -9.00 -14.60 -21.89
CA ARG A 423 -7.82 -13.88 -21.40
C ARG A 423 -7.98 -12.38 -21.62
N ARG A 424 -7.88 -11.60 -20.55
CA ARG A 424 -7.92 -10.13 -20.53
C ARG A 424 -6.65 -9.62 -19.87
N ASN A 425 -5.70 -9.19 -20.71
CA ASN A 425 -4.38 -8.78 -20.25
C ASN A 425 -4.37 -7.35 -19.73
N ARG A 426 -3.54 -7.09 -18.71
CA ARG A 426 -3.07 -5.79 -18.29
C ARG A 426 -1.55 -5.83 -18.14
N ILE A 427 -0.86 -4.94 -18.83
CA ILE A 427 0.59 -4.85 -18.83
C ILE A 427 0.98 -3.56 -18.14
N TYR A 428 1.88 -3.67 -17.18
CA TYR A 428 2.46 -2.56 -16.45
C TYR A 428 3.95 -2.47 -16.77
N SER A 429 4.39 -1.32 -17.22
CA SER A 429 5.77 -1.03 -17.58
C SER A 429 6.04 0.47 -17.53
N GLY A 430 7.28 0.90 -17.67
CA GLY A 430 7.69 2.30 -17.69
C GLY A 430 8.22 2.80 -16.35
N SER A 431 8.37 4.11 -16.20
CA SER A 431 9.09 4.74 -15.09
C SER A 431 8.64 4.31 -13.69
N ASP A 432 7.34 4.07 -13.52
CA ASP A 432 6.78 3.67 -12.21
C ASP A 432 7.17 2.25 -11.80
N TYR A 433 7.71 1.45 -12.74
CA TYR A 433 8.08 0.05 -12.53
C TYR A 433 9.58 -0.19 -12.67
N GLU A 434 10.36 0.80 -13.08
CA GLU A 434 11.83 0.69 -13.21
C GLU A 434 12.52 0.43 -11.86
N ASN A 435 11.85 0.72 -10.75
CA ASN A 435 12.33 0.42 -9.40
C ASN A 435 12.15 -1.05 -9.02
N ILE A 436 11.42 -1.83 -9.80
CA ILE A 436 11.27 -3.27 -9.62
C ILE A 436 12.47 -3.97 -10.25
N TYR A 437 13.39 -4.43 -9.42
CA TYR A 437 14.72 -4.89 -9.84
C TYR A 437 14.92 -6.41 -9.77
N THR A 438 13.90 -7.18 -9.34
CA THR A 438 13.91 -8.65 -9.35
C THR A 438 12.58 -9.23 -9.81
N ASP A 439 12.61 -10.42 -10.42
CA ASP A 439 11.40 -11.14 -10.83
C ASP A 439 10.48 -11.46 -9.65
N ASP A 440 11.06 -11.65 -8.45
CA ASP A 440 10.27 -11.90 -7.23
C ASP A 440 9.45 -10.67 -6.81
N LEU A 441 10.05 -9.48 -6.87
CA LEU A 441 9.33 -8.23 -6.62
C LEU A 441 8.28 -7.96 -7.71
N ALA A 442 8.62 -8.26 -8.97
CA ALA A 442 7.67 -8.17 -10.07
C ALA A 442 6.49 -9.12 -9.85
N LEU A 443 6.74 -10.33 -9.35
CA LEU A 443 5.69 -11.28 -9.02
C LEU A 443 4.79 -10.76 -7.89
N GLN A 444 5.35 -10.31 -6.78
CA GLN A 444 4.56 -9.74 -5.67
C GLN A 444 3.67 -8.58 -6.15
N ARG A 445 4.22 -7.72 -7.02
CA ARG A 445 3.45 -6.65 -7.63
C ARG A 445 2.37 -7.17 -8.57
N ALA A 446 2.68 -8.18 -9.40
CA ALA A 446 1.73 -8.80 -10.32
C ALA A 446 0.58 -9.50 -9.58
N GLU A 447 0.88 -10.19 -8.48
CA GLU A 447 -0.13 -10.83 -7.62
C GLU A 447 -1.11 -9.81 -7.06
N TYR A 448 -0.61 -8.71 -6.53
CA TYR A 448 -1.45 -7.65 -6.00
C TYR A 448 -2.29 -6.96 -7.08
N GLU A 449 -1.69 -6.55 -8.19
CA GLU A 449 -2.41 -5.88 -9.28
C GLU A 449 -3.43 -6.83 -9.94
N ASN A 450 -3.11 -8.12 -10.03
CA ASN A 450 -4.06 -9.13 -10.50
C ASN A 450 -5.22 -9.28 -9.51
N TRP A 451 -4.94 -9.43 -8.22
CA TRP A 451 -5.99 -9.48 -7.19
C TRP A 451 -6.89 -8.24 -7.24
N LYS A 452 -6.33 -7.05 -7.44
CA LYS A 452 -7.07 -5.79 -7.53
C LYS A 452 -7.94 -5.71 -8.78
N SER A 453 -7.45 -6.17 -9.94
CA SER A 453 -8.12 -6.01 -11.25
C SER A 453 -8.93 -7.23 -11.69
N SER A 454 -8.71 -8.41 -11.10
CA SER A 454 -9.41 -9.66 -11.47
C SER A 454 -10.78 -9.81 -10.79
N ARG A 455 -11.52 -8.72 -10.69
CA ARG A 455 -12.82 -8.67 -10.02
C ARG A 455 -13.69 -7.59 -10.66
N LEU A 456 -15.00 -7.69 -10.47
CA LEU A 456 -15.87 -6.56 -10.80
C LEU A 456 -15.52 -5.37 -9.91
N THR A 457 -15.41 -4.22 -10.51
CA THR A 457 -15.37 -2.98 -9.75
C THR A 457 -16.80 -2.60 -9.40
N ASP A 458 -17.38 -3.32 -8.43
CA ASP A 458 -18.64 -2.93 -7.81
C ASP A 458 -18.33 -1.72 -6.92
N ALA A 459 -18.37 -0.53 -7.49
CA ALA A 459 -18.28 0.69 -6.71
C ALA A 459 -19.67 1.04 -6.20
N VAL A 460 -19.84 0.95 -4.90
CA VAL A 460 -21.07 1.34 -4.22
C VAL A 460 -20.80 2.58 -3.40
N SER A 461 -21.53 3.64 -3.69
CA SER A 461 -21.53 4.86 -2.88
C SER A 461 -22.87 5.00 -2.20
N VAL A 462 -22.86 5.05 -0.88
CA VAL A 462 -24.06 5.21 -0.07
C VAL A 462 -24.01 6.51 0.73
N GLU A 463 -25.10 7.28 0.66
CA GLU A 463 -25.36 8.34 1.62
C GLU A 463 -26.16 7.73 2.78
N MET A 464 -25.66 7.90 4.00
CA MET A 464 -26.23 7.27 5.19
C MET A 464 -26.13 8.18 6.40
N VAL A 465 -26.81 7.78 7.46
CA VAL A 465 -26.68 8.43 8.77
C VAL A 465 -25.25 8.32 9.24
N MET A 466 -24.69 9.42 9.76
CA MET A 466 -23.28 9.48 10.17
C MET A 466 -22.96 8.45 11.25
N ILE A 467 -21.87 7.74 11.02
CA ILE A 467 -21.21 6.84 11.97
C ILE A 467 -19.83 7.43 12.27
N PRO A 468 -19.66 8.19 13.36
CA PRO A 468 -18.44 8.98 13.58
C PRO A 468 -17.15 8.18 13.65
N TRP A 469 -17.22 6.94 14.09
CA TRP A 469 -16.07 6.07 14.30
C TRP A 469 -15.73 5.16 13.10
N MET A 470 -16.46 5.27 11.98
CA MET A 470 -16.15 4.52 10.76
C MET A 470 -14.87 5.06 10.11
N ASP A 471 -14.00 4.17 9.65
CA ASP A 471 -12.77 4.50 8.96
C ASP A 471 -12.66 3.74 7.62
N VAL A 472 -11.68 4.08 6.81
CA VAL A 472 -11.38 3.38 5.55
C VAL A 472 -10.63 2.07 5.80
N ASN A 473 -10.61 1.21 4.78
CA ASN A 473 -10.03 -0.13 4.83
C ASN A 473 -10.65 -1.03 5.91
N GLN A 474 -11.94 -0.83 6.18
CA GLN A 474 -12.74 -1.67 7.08
C GLN A 474 -13.70 -2.54 6.28
N LYS A 475 -13.88 -3.79 6.72
CA LYS A 475 -14.84 -4.71 6.13
C LYS A 475 -16.22 -4.49 6.76
N ILE A 476 -17.23 -4.26 5.93
CA ILE A 476 -18.63 -4.09 6.35
C ILE A 476 -19.54 -4.96 5.49
N GLY A 477 -20.69 -5.35 6.05
CA GLY A 477 -21.75 -6.04 5.33
C GLY A 477 -22.77 -5.03 4.79
N TYR A 478 -23.21 -5.20 3.55
CA TYR A 478 -24.23 -4.38 2.94
C TYR A 478 -25.06 -5.16 1.91
N THR A 479 -26.35 -4.83 1.80
CA THR A 479 -27.26 -5.41 0.81
C THR A 479 -27.57 -4.37 -0.27
N ILE A 480 -26.98 -4.51 -1.45
CA ILE A 480 -27.26 -3.64 -2.61
C ILE A 480 -28.77 -3.72 -2.90
N ARG A 481 -29.40 -2.58 -3.13
CA ARG A 481 -30.79 -2.49 -3.55
C ARG A 481 -30.87 -2.54 -5.06
N SER A 482 -31.85 -3.29 -5.58
CA SER A 482 -32.08 -3.28 -7.02
C SER A 482 -32.77 -1.98 -7.46
N GLY A 483 -32.71 -1.69 -8.76
CA GLY A 483 -33.48 -0.59 -9.36
C GLY A 483 -35.00 -0.80 -9.27
N ARG A 484 -35.49 -1.98 -8.86
CA ARG A 484 -36.92 -2.28 -8.69
C ARG A 484 -37.34 -2.03 -7.24
N PRO A 485 -38.47 -1.35 -7.00
CA PRO A 485 -38.92 -1.10 -5.65
C PRO A 485 -39.11 -2.40 -4.85
N GLY A 486 -38.48 -2.45 -3.68
CA GLY A 486 -38.60 -3.59 -2.74
C GLY A 486 -37.72 -4.80 -3.04
N GLU A 487 -37.03 -4.84 -4.19
CA GLU A 487 -36.10 -5.90 -4.52
C GLU A 487 -34.71 -5.59 -3.93
N LYS A 488 -34.08 -6.58 -3.33
CA LYS A 488 -32.71 -6.50 -2.79
C LYS A 488 -31.89 -7.67 -3.27
N HIS A 489 -30.61 -7.43 -3.45
CA HIS A 489 -29.64 -8.51 -3.68
C HIS A 489 -29.33 -9.26 -2.38
N GLU A 490 -28.64 -10.38 -2.50
CA GLU A 490 -28.08 -11.06 -1.32
C GLU A 490 -27.04 -10.18 -0.63
N PRO A 491 -26.97 -10.22 0.72
CA PRO A 491 -25.94 -9.50 1.47
C PRO A 491 -24.53 -9.87 1.01
N ALA A 492 -23.67 -8.89 0.90
CA ALA A 492 -22.28 -9.08 0.54
C ALA A 492 -21.35 -8.27 1.44
N GLU A 493 -20.07 -8.63 1.45
CA GLU A 493 -19.03 -7.92 2.17
C GLU A 493 -18.40 -6.85 1.27
N PHE A 494 -18.13 -5.69 1.85
CA PHE A 494 -17.51 -4.55 1.19
C PHE A 494 -16.37 -4.00 2.02
N ILE A 495 -15.40 -3.38 1.35
CA ILE A 495 -14.31 -2.64 1.97
C ILE A 495 -14.55 -1.15 1.75
N THR A 496 -14.56 -0.38 2.82
CA THR A 496 -14.68 1.07 2.78
C THR A 496 -13.43 1.69 2.16
N LYS A 497 -13.60 2.57 1.17
CA LYS A 497 -12.48 3.22 0.45
C LYS A 497 -12.40 4.71 0.68
N GLU A 498 -13.55 5.38 0.68
CA GLU A 498 -13.64 6.82 0.93
C GLU A 498 -14.83 7.12 1.81
N ILE A 499 -14.66 8.05 2.70
CA ILE A 499 -15.68 8.52 3.63
C ILE A 499 -15.70 10.04 3.61
N SER A 500 -16.87 10.62 3.44
CA SER A 500 -17.09 12.06 3.56
C SER A 500 -18.21 12.31 4.57
N MET A 501 -17.88 12.96 5.68
CA MET A 501 -18.80 13.25 6.79
C MET A 501 -19.20 14.71 6.75
N GLN A 502 -20.51 14.96 6.68
CA GLN A 502 -21.09 16.30 6.67
C GLN A 502 -21.60 16.68 8.06
N LEU A 503 -20.88 17.55 8.74
CA LEU A 503 -21.22 17.92 10.13
C LEU A 503 -22.56 18.62 10.26
N GLY A 504 -22.92 19.47 9.27
CA GLY A 504 -24.15 20.24 9.30
C GLY A 504 -25.43 19.40 9.15
N SER A 505 -25.40 18.33 8.33
CA SER A 505 -26.55 17.45 8.09
C SER A 505 -26.56 16.20 8.98
N GLY A 506 -25.43 15.84 9.58
CA GLY A 506 -25.29 14.59 10.30
C GLY A 506 -25.36 13.35 9.41
N THR A 507 -25.04 13.52 8.12
CA THR A 507 -24.97 12.44 7.14
C THR A 507 -23.52 12.20 6.73
N MET A 508 -23.27 11.02 6.16
CA MET A 508 -22.00 10.69 5.56
C MET A 508 -22.21 9.98 4.24
N THR A 509 -21.24 10.15 3.35
CA THR A 509 -21.14 9.33 2.13
C THR A 509 -19.99 8.36 2.29
N VAL A 510 -20.24 7.10 2.02
CA VAL A 510 -19.25 6.04 2.06
C VAL A 510 -19.13 5.42 0.67
N SER A 511 -17.95 5.54 0.07
CA SER A 511 -17.60 4.80 -1.13
C SER A 511 -16.93 3.49 -0.72
N MET A 512 -17.44 2.40 -1.21
CA MET A 512 -16.96 1.06 -0.85
C MET A 512 -16.84 0.18 -2.09
N GLN A 513 -15.95 -0.77 -2.00
CA GLN A 513 -15.70 -1.77 -3.03
C GLN A 513 -16.10 -3.14 -2.50
N ARG A 514 -16.78 -3.94 -3.32
CA ARG A 514 -17.13 -5.31 -2.93
C ARG A 514 -15.88 -6.12 -2.63
N PHE A 515 -15.90 -6.84 -1.52
CA PHE A 515 -14.84 -7.77 -1.19
C PHE A 515 -15.00 -9.05 -2.00
N TYR A 516 -13.92 -9.49 -2.60
CA TYR A 516 -13.81 -10.78 -3.26
C TYR A 516 -12.66 -11.55 -2.62
N PRO A 517 -12.82 -12.86 -2.36
CA PRO A 517 -11.74 -13.68 -1.85
C PRO A 517 -10.61 -13.80 -2.88
N TYR A 518 -9.46 -14.27 -2.42
CA TYR A 518 -8.39 -14.68 -3.33
C TYR A 518 -8.79 -15.96 -4.06
N TYR A 519 -8.60 -15.96 -5.37
CA TYR A 519 -8.84 -17.09 -6.23
C TYR A 519 -7.52 -17.74 -6.65
N PRO A 520 -7.54 -19.03 -7.06
CA PRO A 520 -6.36 -19.69 -7.58
C PRO A 520 -5.81 -19.00 -8.83
N TYR A 521 -4.50 -19.01 -9.00
CA TYR A 521 -3.84 -18.38 -10.14
C TYR A 521 -2.57 -19.15 -10.56
N ILE A 522 -2.12 -18.88 -11.78
CA ILE A 522 -0.86 -19.37 -12.32
C ILE A 522 0.14 -18.20 -12.28
N ILE A 523 1.32 -18.46 -11.78
CA ILE A 523 2.46 -17.53 -11.87
C ILE A 523 3.37 -17.94 -13.02
N LYS A 524 3.92 -16.94 -13.68
CA LYS A 524 4.91 -17.08 -14.74
C LYS A 524 6.04 -16.07 -14.51
N LYS A 525 7.29 -16.55 -14.50
CA LYS A 525 8.51 -15.74 -14.39
C LYS A 525 9.41 -15.98 -15.58
#